data_b6e83d7743df8e683cec28741282d09c
#
_entry.id   b6e83d7743df8e683cec28741282d09c
#
_cell.length_a   1.000
_cell.length_b   1.000
_cell.length_c   1.000
_cell.angle_alpha   90.00
_cell.angle_beta   90.00
_cell.angle_gamma   90.00
#
_symmetry.space_group_name_H-M   'P 1'
#
loop_
_entity.id
_entity.type
_entity.pdbx_description
1 polymer ?
#
loop_
_entity_poly.entity_id
_entity_poly.type
_entity_poly.pdbx_seq_one_letter_code
_entity_poly.pdbx_strand_id
1 'polypeptide(L)'
;MDKNFEPIEQLYLSQAFDTESDEGQMLTECKMIARTYALAENAVVSMGDNRRNCSYCYFGGVADVLGISPEERVSQQPSLYENFIFDRCHPDDLSRRHAEEIAFLRYIAGNSTPQHYRDYVLCNYLRVKDACGEYRWVKHRMIPLATDKNGCLLLCACIYTLATDEDRKAKFANTRTGEVRILTNKDYENILSKREMEVLRLIDQGLLSKEISDNLCISINTVNRHRQNILQKLKVDRAIEACKLAHVMGLL
;
A
#
# COMPACT_ATOMS: atom_id res chain seq x y z
N MET A 1 -18.86 -5.95 -10.81
CA MET A 1 -17.60 -5.22 -10.59
C MET A 1 -16.93 -5.86 -9.40
N ASP A 2 -15.89 -6.63 -9.63
CA ASP A 2 -15.14 -7.30 -8.55
C ASP A 2 -14.40 -6.26 -7.73
N LYS A 3 -14.79 -6.12 -6.46
CA LYS A 3 -14.08 -5.32 -5.45
C LYS A 3 -12.78 -6.05 -5.08
N ASN A 4 -11.74 -5.90 -5.89
CA ASN A 4 -10.56 -6.77 -5.85
C ASN A 4 -9.37 -6.19 -5.07
N PHE A 5 -9.51 -5.10 -4.28
CA PHE A 5 -8.36 -4.51 -3.57
C PHE A 5 -8.72 -3.83 -2.23
N GLU A 6 -9.32 -4.59 -1.31
CA GLU A 6 -9.46 -4.20 0.11
C GLU A 6 -8.22 -4.50 1.01
N PRO A 7 -7.13 -5.14 0.53
CA PRO A 7 -6.05 -5.61 1.42
C PRO A 7 -5.26 -4.50 2.09
N ILE A 8 -5.05 -3.35 1.41
CA ILE A 8 -4.30 -2.22 2.00
C ILE A 8 -5.12 -1.52 3.08
N GLU A 9 -6.43 -1.40 2.90
CA GLU A 9 -7.33 -0.87 3.94
C GLU A 9 -7.22 -1.68 5.23
N GLN A 10 -7.22 -3.01 5.15
CA GLN A 10 -7.12 -3.86 6.34
C GLN A 10 -5.78 -3.71 7.06
N LEU A 11 -4.68 -3.43 6.35
CA LEU A 11 -3.38 -3.14 6.96
C LEU A 11 -3.49 -1.96 7.94
N TYR A 12 -4.18 -0.91 7.53
CA TYR A 12 -4.32 0.31 8.32
C TYR A 12 -5.41 0.16 9.39
N LEU A 13 -6.55 -0.45 9.06
CA LEU A 13 -7.67 -0.61 9.97
C LEU A 13 -7.43 -1.60 11.11
N SER A 14 -6.49 -2.55 10.95
CA SER A 14 -6.15 -3.54 12.00
C SER A 14 -5.29 -2.98 13.13
N GLN A 15 -4.90 -1.70 13.09
CA GLN A 15 -4.11 -1.06 14.14
C GLN A 15 -4.98 -0.74 15.36
N ALA A 16 -4.40 -0.84 16.57
CA ALA A 16 -5.06 -0.46 17.82
C ALA A 16 -4.88 1.03 18.09
N PHE A 17 -5.71 1.86 17.46
CA PHE A 17 -5.65 3.32 17.59
C PHE A 17 -6.00 3.79 19.00
N ASP A 18 -5.33 4.88 19.44
CA ASP A 18 -5.70 5.64 20.63
C ASP A 18 -7.04 6.36 20.43
N THR A 19 -7.89 6.38 21.46
CA THR A 19 -9.23 6.99 21.41
C THR A 19 -9.28 8.45 21.88
N GLU A 20 -8.20 8.99 22.45
CA GLU A 20 -8.22 10.25 23.21
C GLU A 20 -7.53 11.46 22.56
N SER A 21 -6.99 11.35 21.33
CA SER A 21 -6.23 12.47 20.75
C SER A 21 -7.16 13.52 20.13
N ASP A 22 -6.93 14.79 20.50
CA ASP A 22 -7.48 15.95 19.77
C ASP A 22 -6.72 16.13 18.44
N GLU A 23 -7.27 15.51 17.39
CA GLU A 23 -6.66 15.46 16.07
C GLU A 23 -7.12 16.58 15.15
N GLY A 24 -8.03 17.45 15.60
CA GLY A 24 -8.65 18.46 14.75
C GLY A 24 -7.64 19.39 14.09
N GLN A 25 -6.68 19.90 14.86
CA GLN A 25 -5.63 20.78 14.36
C GLN A 25 -4.69 20.02 13.42
N MET A 26 -4.19 18.86 13.84
CA MET A 26 -3.27 18.02 13.05
C MET A 26 -3.88 17.60 11.71
N LEU A 27 -5.14 17.17 11.73
CA LEU A 27 -5.87 16.82 10.49
C LEU A 27 -5.99 18.03 9.56
N THR A 28 -6.28 19.21 10.10
CA THR A 28 -6.38 20.45 9.32
C THR A 28 -5.04 20.82 8.67
N GLU A 29 -3.95 20.74 9.42
CA GLU A 29 -2.60 20.99 8.91
C GLU A 29 -2.20 20.01 7.81
N CYS A 30 -2.46 18.70 8.02
CA CYS A 30 -2.18 17.67 7.02
C CYS A 30 -3.03 17.84 5.74
N LYS A 31 -4.29 18.23 5.85
CA LYS A 31 -5.14 18.58 4.69
C LYS A 31 -4.57 19.77 3.91
N MET A 32 -4.07 20.79 4.61
CA MET A 32 -3.42 21.94 3.97
C MET A 32 -2.15 21.52 3.23
N ILE A 33 -1.31 20.68 3.85
CA ILE A 33 -0.11 20.13 3.22
C ILE A 33 -0.48 19.34 1.95
N ALA A 34 -1.44 18.42 2.02
CA ALA A 34 -1.88 17.63 0.89
C ALA A 34 -2.39 18.50 -0.27
N ARG A 35 -3.21 19.51 0.05
CA ARG A 35 -3.69 20.48 -0.94
C ARG A 35 -2.56 21.28 -1.58
N THR A 36 -1.57 21.68 -0.79
CA THR A 36 -0.40 22.43 -1.27
C THR A 36 0.43 21.60 -2.24
N TYR A 37 0.66 20.31 -1.92
CA TYR A 37 1.35 19.41 -2.84
C TYR A 37 0.59 19.24 -4.16
N ALA A 38 -0.72 19.07 -4.12
CA ALA A 38 -1.52 18.94 -5.33
C ALA A 38 -1.38 20.16 -6.25
N LEU A 39 -1.36 21.36 -5.67
CA LEU A 39 -1.20 22.62 -6.42
C LEU A 39 0.24 22.84 -6.88
N ALA A 40 1.23 22.67 -6.01
CA ALA A 40 2.63 22.99 -6.28
C ALA A 40 3.28 22.03 -7.27
N GLU A 41 2.93 20.75 -7.21
CA GLU A 41 3.48 19.71 -8.09
C GLU A 41 2.53 19.31 -9.22
N ASN A 42 1.39 20.01 -9.33
CA ASN A 42 0.34 19.69 -10.33
C ASN A 42 -0.16 18.24 -10.21
N ALA A 43 -0.14 17.70 -8.98
CA ALA A 43 -0.32 16.28 -8.64
C ALA A 43 -1.79 15.93 -8.34
N VAL A 44 -2.08 14.63 -8.38
CA VAL A 44 -3.22 14.07 -7.64
C VAL A 44 -2.70 13.63 -6.27
N VAL A 45 -3.34 14.07 -5.20
CA VAL A 45 -2.96 13.72 -3.83
C VAL A 45 -4.16 13.12 -3.11
N SER A 46 -3.96 11.94 -2.54
CA SER A 46 -4.91 11.29 -1.64
C SER A 46 -4.31 11.22 -0.24
N MET A 47 -4.98 11.77 0.75
CA MET A 47 -4.57 11.67 2.14
C MET A 47 -5.52 10.75 2.88
N GLY A 48 -5.05 9.56 3.21
CA GLY A 48 -5.79 8.55 3.98
C GLY A 48 -5.84 8.90 5.47
N ASP A 49 -7.03 8.80 6.06
CA ASP A 49 -7.27 8.78 7.50
C ASP A 49 -7.58 7.33 7.90
N ASN A 50 -6.56 6.65 8.40
CA ASN A 50 -6.61 5.21 8.64
C ASN A 50 -7.56 4.84 9.79
N ARG A 51 -7.76 5.75 10.76
CA ARG A 51 -8.71 5.52 11.86
C ARG A 51 -10.16 5.61 11.38
N ARG A 52 -10.46 6.59 10.51
CA ARG A 52 -11.82 6.85 10.03
C ARG A 52 -12.18 6.06 8.77
N ASN A 53 -11.23 5.31 8.23
CA ASN A 53 -11.36 4.63 6.94
C ASN A 53 -11.93 5.57 5.85
N CYS A 54 -11.29 6.71 5.67
CA CYS A 54 -11.68 7.65 4.63
C CYS A 54 -10.44 8.34 4.05
N SER A 55 -10.57 8.93 2.88
CA SER A 55 -9.50 9.72 2.27
C SER A 55 -9.97 11.10 1.84
N TYR A 56 -9.04 12.06 1.89
CA TYR A 56 -9.23 13.44 1.43
C TYR A 56 -8.40 13.64 0.17
N CYS A 57 -9.07 13.95 -0.95
CA CYS A 57 -8.47 13.96 -2.28
C CYS A 57 -8.37 15.38 -2.84
N TYR A 58 -7.23 15.67 -3.46
CA TYR A 58 -6.92 16.94 -4.09
C TYR A 58 -6.38 16.68 -5.50
N PHE A 59 -6.89 17.41 -6.49
CA PHE A 59 -6.64 17.14 -7.89
C PHE A 59 -5.97 18.33 -8.56
N GLY A 60 -4.70 18.16 -8.96
CA GLY A 60 -3.98 19.05 -9.87
C GLY A 60 -4.14 18.61 -11.33
N GLY A 61 -3.43 19.24 -12.26
CA GLY A 61 -3.59 19.01 -13.70
C GLY A 61 -3.24 17.59 -14.18
N VAL A 62 -2.50 16.80 -13.39
CA VAL A 62 -2.29 15.37 -13.68
C VAL A 62 -3.62 14.61 -13.75
N ALA A 63 -4.66 15.06 -13.02
CA ALA A 63 -6.00 14.49 -13.09
C ALA A 63 -6.60 14.59 -14.50
N ASP A 64 -6.37 15.70 -15.20
CA ASP A 64 -6.85 15.88 -16.58
C ASP A 64 -6.12 14.92 -17.53
N VAL A 65 -4.80 14.80 -17.38
CA VAL A 65 -3.98 13.88 -18.18
C VAL A 65 -4.42 12.44 -18.02
N LEU A 66 -4.73 12.03 -16.76
CA LEU A 66 -5.17 10.66 -16.44
C LEU A 66 -6.66 10.43 -16.74
N GLY A 67 -7.38 11.41 -17.28
CA GLY A 67 -8.80 11.30 -17.63
C GLY A 67 -9.70 11.08 -16.42
N ILE A 68 -9.31 11.59 -15.24
CA ILE A 68 -10.16 11.58 -14.05
C ILE A 68 -11.25 12.64 -14.26
N SER A 69 -12.49 12.21 -14.44
CA SER A 69 -13.60 13.11 -14.74
C SER A 69 -13.94 14.03 -13.56
N PRO A 70 -14.58 15.19 -13.78
CA PRO A 70 -15.01 16.08 -12.70
C PRO A 70 -15.88 15.36 -11.65
N GLU A 71 -16.71 14.41 -12.05
CA GLU A 71 -17.59 13.65 -11.18
C GLU A 71 -16.81 12.69 -10.26
N GLU A 72 -15.65 12.20 -10.72
CA GLU A 72 -14.76 11.34 -9.93
C GLU A 72 -13.90 12.15 -8.95
N ARG A 73 -13.77 13.48 -9.13
CA ARG A 73 -12.95 14.35 -8.27
C ARG A 73 -13.63 14.69 -6.96
N VAL A 74 -14.01 13.67 -6.22
CA VAL A 74 -14.63 13.82 -4.90
C VAL A 74 -13.58 14.18 -3.87
N SER A 75 -13.80 15.27 -3.13
CA SER A 75 -12.84 15.79 -2.14
C SER A 75 -12.69 14.93 -0.89
N GLN A 76 -13.67 14.06 -0.60
CA GLN A 76 -13.63 13.10 0.50
C GLN A 76 -14.30 11.80 0.06
N GLN A 77 -13.60 10.68 0.22
CA GLN A 77 -14.10 9.34 -0.10
C GLN A 77 -14.29 8.53 1.19
N PRO A 78 -15.34 7.70 1.28
CA PRO A 78 -15.62 6.86 2.45
C PRO A 78 -14.80 5.57 2.41
N SER A 79 -13.55 5.62 1.99
CA SER A 79 -12.63 4.49 1.84
C SER A 79 -11.21 5.00 1.70
N LEU A 80 -10.22 4.18 2.08
CA LEU A 80 -8.81 4.39 1.77
C LEU A 80 -8.47 3.94 0.33
N TYR A 81 -9.38 3.25 -0.34
CA TYR A 81 -9.19 2.75 -1.70
C TYR A 81 -9.36 3.88 -2.73
N GLU A 82 -8.32 4.10 -3.51
CA GLU A 82 -8.21 5.20 -4.48
C GLU A 82 -8.72 4.77 -5.87
N ASN A 83 -10.04 4.55 -6.00
CA ASN A 83 -10.68 4.04 -7.22
C ASN A 83 -10.26 4.82 -8.46
N PHE A 84 -10.19 6.15 -8.36
CA PHE A 84 -9.83 7.04 -9.46
C PHE A 84 -8.43 6.78 -10.05
N ILE A 85 -7.53 6.12 -9.31
CA ILE A 85 -6.22 5.67 -9.78
C ILE A 85 -6.24 4.15 -10.07
N PHE A 86 -6.73 3.34 -9.12
CA PHE A 86 -6.56 1.89 -9.18
C PHE A 86 -7.36 1.22 -10.31
N ASP A 87 -8.54 1.75 -10.64
CA ASP A 87 -9.34 1.26 -11.76
C ASP A 87 -8.66 1.50 -13.12
N ARG A 88 -7.67 2.40 -13.15
CA ARG A 88 -6.86 2.73 -14.33
C ARG A 88 -5.47 2.10 -14.31
N CYS A 89 -5.06 1.55 -13.18
CA CYS A 89 -3.75 0.92 -13.04
C CYS A 89 -3.63 -0.37 -13.84
N HIS A 90 -2.41 -0.64 -14.32
CA HIS A 90 -2.08 -1.95 -14.85
C HIS A 90 -2.17 -2.99 -13.71
N PRO A 91 -2.85 -4.15 -13.93
CA PRO A 91 -3.08 -5.13 -12.85
C PRO A 91 -1.81 -5.62 -12.15
N ASP A 92 -0.71 -5.83 -12.89
CA ASP A 92 0.56 -6.29 -12.32
C ASP A 92 1.18 -5.23 -11.38
N ASP A 93 0.94 -3.95 -11.68
CA ASP A 93 1.53 -2.86 -10.90
C ASP A 93 0.81 -2.67 -9.55
N LEU A 94 -0.48 -3.02 -9.46
CA LEU A 94 -1.20 -2.97 -8.19
C LEU A 94 -0.64 -3.97 -7.16
N SER A 95 -0.42 -5.22 -7.57
CA SER A 95 0.17 -6.24 -6.68
C SER A 95 1.59 -5.85 -6.27
N ARG A 96 2.40 -5.32 -7.22
CA ARG A 96 3.75 -4.83 -6.93
C ARG A 96 3.73 -3.65 -5.95
N ARG A 97 2.89 -2.64 -6.17
CA ARG A 97 2.71 -1.52 -5.25
C ARG A 97 2.39 -1.99 -3.84
N HIS A 98 1.47 -2.94 -3.71
CA HIS A 98 1.09 -3.50 -2.41
C HIS A 98 2.28 -4.16 -1.70
N ALA A 99 3.08 -4.96 -2.42
CA ALA A 99 4.30 -5.56 -1.89
C ALA A 99 5.30 -4.50 -1.40
N GLU A 100 5.50 -3.46 -2.19
CA GLU A 100 6.42 -2.36 -1.90
C GLU A 100 5.99 -1.54 -0.67
N GLU A 101 4.69 -1.34 -0.49
CA GLU A 101 4.14 -0.67 0.72
C GLU A 101 4.31 -1.52 1.98
N ILE A 102 4.06 -2.83 1.91
CA ILE A 102 4.32 -3.73 3.03
C ILE A 102 5.81 -3.69 3.42
N ALA A 103 6.71 -3.78 2.43
CA ALA A 103 8.15 -3.72 2.67
C ALA A 103 8.56 -2.37 3.29
N PHE A 104 8.02 -1.27 2.79
CA PHE A 104 8.26 0.07 3.33
C PHE A 104 7.83 0.21 4.78
N LEU A 105 6.58 -0.15 5.09
CA LEU A 105 6.04 -0.03 6.45
C LEU A 105 6.82 -0.90 7.45
N ARG A 106 7.24 -2.10 7.04
CA ARG A 106 8.11 -2.95 7.86
C ARG A 106 9.49 -2.33 8.06
N TYR A 107 10.05 -1.76 7.00
CA TYR A 107 11.36 -1.11 7.07
C TYR A 107 11.34 0.04 8.07
N ILE A 108 10.39 0.97 7.98
CA ILE A 108 10.32 2.11 8.91
C ILE A 108 10.03 1.65 10.34
N ALA A 109 9.16 0.65 10.54
CA ALA A 109 8.87 0.09 11.86
C ALA A 109 10.10 -0.58 12.51
N GLY A 110 10.98 -1.19 11.72
CA GLY A 110 12.19 -1.83 12.21
C GLY A 110 13.41 -0.92 12.36
N ASN A 111 13.41 0.26 11.73
CA ASN A 111 14.59 1.15 11.66
C ASN A 111 14.34 2.55 12.21
N SER A 112 13.13 2.84 12.70
CA SER A 112 12.75 4.17 13.17
C SER A 112 11.74 4.08 14.32
N THR A 113 11.51 5.19 14.99
CA THR A 113 10.42 5.34 15.94
C THR A 113 9.22 6.00 15.28
N PRO A 114 7.98 5.78 15.77
CA PRO A 114 6.76 6.33 15.16
C PRO A 114 6.82 7.84 14.88
N GLN A 115 7.43 8.62 15.78
CA GLN A 115 7.58 10.08 15.66
C GLN A 115 8.41 10.49 14.44
N HIS A 116 9.25 9.59 13.92
CA HIS A 116 10.14 9.81 12.80
C HIS A 116 9.69 9.11 11.50
N TYR A 117 8.52 8.45 11.47
CA TYR A 117 8.00 7.84 10.23
C TYR A 117 7.84 8.87 9.11
N ARG A 118 7.45 10.10 9.43
CA ARG A 118 7.32 11.21 8.48
C ARG A 118 8.62 11.63 7.79
N ASP A 119 9.77 11.19 8.33
CA ASP A 119 11.07 11.44 7.72
C ASP A 119 11.34 10.52 6.52
N TYR A 120 10.48 9.52 6.31
CA TYR A 120 10.65 8.53 5.25
C TYR A 120 9.59 8.70 4.15
N VAL A 121 9.99 8.36 2.93
CA VAL A 121 9.10 8.31 1.76
C VAL A 121 9.37 7.04 0.97
N LEU A 122 8.29 6.32 0.63
CA LEU A 122 8.33 5.33 -0.45
C LEU A 122 8.13 6.07 -1.77
N CYS A 123 8.94 5.73 -2.76
CA CYS A 123 8.78 6.19 -4.13
C CYS A 123 8.75 4.97 -5.05
N ASN A 124 7.67 4.80 -5.79
CA ASN A 124 7.50 3.74 -6.79
C ASN A 124 6.77 4.25 -8.03
N TYR A 125 6.54 3.37 -9.02
CA TYR A 125 6.06 3.76 -10.34
C TYR A 125 4.97 2.81 -10.80
N LEU A 126 3.89 3.37 -11.33
CA LEU A 126 2.70 2.66 -11.77
C LEU A 126 2.40 3.02 -13.23
N ARG A 127 1.97 2.06 -14.01
CA ARG A 127 1.35 2.30 -15.31
C ARG A 127 -0.13 2.60 -15.10
N VAL A 128 -0.54 3.80 -15.42
CA VAL A 128 -1.93 4.28 -15.27
C VAL A 128 -2.44 4.71 -16.63
N LYS A 129 -3.65 4.32 -17.01
CA LYS A 129 -4.27 4.75 -18.27
C LYS A 129 -4.53 6.25 -18.21
N ASP A 130 -4.18 6.91 -19.31
CA ASP A 130 -4.49 8.33 -19.55
C ASP A 130 -5.89 8.52 -20.15
N ALA A 131 -6.25 9.76 -20.43
CA ALA A 131 -7.54 10.13 -21.03
C ALA A 131 -7.78 9.48 -22.41
N CYS A 132 -6.72 9.04 -23.11
CA CYS A 132 -6.80 8.34 -24.38
C CYS A 132 -6.83 6.81 -24.23
N GLY A 133 -6.73 6.28 -23.00
CA GLY A 133 -6.66 4.86 -22.70
C GLY A 133 -5.25 4.25 -22.81
N GLU A 134 -4.22 5.07 -23.06
CA GLU A 134 -2.83 4.66 -23.17
C GLU A 134 -2.16 4.66 -21.80
N TYR A 135 -1.26 3.68 -21.55
CA TYR A 135 -0.54 3.61 -20.28
C TYR A 135 0.55 4.68 -20.19
N ARG A 136 0.45 5.51 -19.15
CA ARG A 136 1.48 6.48 -18.73
C ARG A 136 2.16 6.01 -17.46
N TRP A 137 3.45 6.28 -17.36
CA TRP A 137 4.15 6.07 -16.10
C TRP A 137 3.84 7.21 -15.13
N VAL A 138 3.32 6.83 -14.00
CA VAL A 138 3.00 7.71 -12.86
C VAL A 138 3.94 7.38 -11.71
N LYS A 139 4.58 8.40 -11.17
CA LYS A 139 5.37 8.31 -9.95
C LYS A 139 4.45 8.44 -8.76
N HIS A 140 4.44 7.43 -7.91
CA HIS A 140 3.73 7.44 -6.66
C HIS A 140 4.70 7.64 -5.51
N ARG A 141 4.38 8.53 -4.59
CA ARG A 141 5.09 8.75 -3.33
C ARG A 141 4.13 8.56 -2.18
N MET A 142 4.50 7.69 -1.25
CA MET A 142 3.75 7.48 -0.01
C MET A 142 4.54 8.10 1.14
N ILE A 143 3.91 9.01 1.87
CA ILE A 143 4.51 9.77 2.97
C ILE A 143 3.65 9.57 4.21
N PRO A 144 4.16 8.91 5.26
CA PRO A 144 3.54 8.94 6.59
C PRO A 144 3.49 10.38 7.10
N LEU A 145 2.32 10.87 7.48
CA LEU A 145 2.17 12.25 7.95
C LEU A 145 2.08 12.34 9.46
N ALA A 146 1.33 11.43 10.09
CA ALA A 146 1.08 11.46 11.52
C ALA A 146 0.87 10.05 12.08
N THR A 147 1.29 9.87 13.34
CA THR A 147 1.04 8.68 14.15
C THR A 147 0.30 9.06 15.41
N ASP A 148 -0.42 8.12 16.02
CA ASP A 148 -1.00 8.29 17.34
C ASP A 148 0.02 8.01 18.46
N LYS A 149 -0.42 8.11 19.72
CA LYS A 149 0.43 7.84 20.90
C LYS A 149 0.89 6.37 20.99
N ASN A 150 0.13 5.45 20.40
CA ASN A 150 0.48 4.03 20.33
C ASN A 150 1.48 3.72 19.20
N GLY A 151 1.82 4.72 18.36
CA GLY A 151 2.69 4.57 17.21
C GLY A 151 1.98 4.03 15.97
N CYS A 152 0.64 3.96 15.98
CA CYS A 152 -0.14 3.58 14.81
C CYS A 152 -0.14 4.70 13.76
N LEU A 153 -0.01 4.36 12.49
CA LEU A 153 -0.04 5.33 11.41
C LEU A 153 -1.47 5.86 11.21
N LEU A 154 -1.69 7.12 11.61
CA LEU A 154 -3.01 7.78 11.49
C LEU A 154 -3.26 8.33 10.11
N LEU A 155 -2.33 9.13 9.61
CA LEU A 155 -2.46 9.85 8.34
C LEU A 155 -1.30 9.52 7.43
N CYS A 156 -1.62 9.25 6.17
CA CYS A 156 -0.66 8.97 5.12
C CYS A 156 -1.08 9.70 3.83
N ALA A 157 -0.13 10.32 3.14
CA ALA A 157 -0.38 10.92 1.83
C ALA A 157 0.21 10.06 0.71
N CYS A 158 -0.61 9.78 -0.30
CA CYS A 158 -0.22 9.23 -1.59
C CYS A 158 -0.23 10.36 -2.62
N ILE A 159 0.90 10.63 -3.26
CA ILE A 159 1.11 11.72 -4.22
C ILE A 159 1.41 11.10 -5.58
N TYR A 160 0.60 11.41 -6.58
CA TYR A 160 0.70 10.91 -7.94
C TYR A 160 1.08 12.02 -8.90
N THR A 161 2.21 11.89 -9.56
CA THR A 161 2.71 12.80 -10.60
C THR A 161 3.06 12.01 -11.86
N LEU A 162 3.13 12.65 -13.02
CA LEU A 162 3.73 11.99 -14.18
C LEU A 162 5.19 11.68 -13.90
N ALA A 163 5.64 10.48 -14.28
CA ALA A 163 7.03 10.09 -14.10
C ALA A 163 7.92 10.74 -15.16
N THR A 164 8.92 11.48 -14.72
CA THR A 164 9.99 12.06 -15.56
C THR A 164 11.30 11.29 -15.39
N ASP A 165 11.39 10.42 -14.39
CA ASP A 165 12.58 9.62 -14.11
C ASP A 165 12.74 8.48 -15.13
N GLU A 166 13.97 8.22 -15.57
CA GLU A 166 14.29 7.05 -16.39
C GLU A 166 14.41 5.77 -15.55
N ASP A 167 15.05 5.87 -14.37
CA ASP A 167 15.13 4.75 -13.42
C ASP A 167 13.85 4.65 -12.56
N ARG A 168 13.06 3.62 -12.85
CA ARG A 168 11.74 3.37 -12.23
C ARG A 168 11.79 2.29 -11.14
N LYS A 169 12.93 2.13 -10.46
CA LYS A 169 13.04 1.23 -9.32
C LYS A 169 12.35 1.82 -8.09
N ALA A 170 11.63 0.98 -7.38
CA ALA A 170 11.07 1.37 -6.10
C ALA A 170 12.20 1.63 -5.08
N LYS A 171 12.04 2.70 -4.31
CA LYS A 171 13.05 3.15 -3.34
C LYS A 171 12.43 3.76 -2.10
N PHE A 172 13.11 3.60 -0.99
CA PHE A 172 12.86 4.32 0.24
C PHE A 172 13.86 5.47 0.36
N ALA A 173 13.41 6.63 0.78
CA ALA A 173 14.31 7.74 1.07
C ALA A 173 14.01 8.28 2.48
N ASN A 174 15.08 8.60 3.21
CA ASN A 174 14.98 9.38 4.43
C ASN A 174 15.23 10.85 4.07
N THR A 175 14.20 11.66 4.17
CA THR A 175 14.24 13.07 3.75
C THR A 175 15.04 13.96 4.71
N ARG A 176 15.30 13.49 5.94
CA ARG A 176 16.14 14.21 6.92
C ARG A 176 17.63 13.97 6.66
N THR A 177 18.02 12.74 6.34
CA THR A 177 19.43 12.36 6.17
C THR A 177 19.88 12.39 4.71
N GLY A 178 18.95 12.37 3.76
CA GLY A 178 19.23 12.23 2.33
C GLY A 178 19.56 10.80 1.90
N GLU A 179 19.52 9.82 2.82
CA GLU A 179 19.76 8.42 2.48
C GLU A 179 18.69 7.88 1.56
N VAL A 180 19.10 7.20 0.48
CA VAL A 180 18.20 6.53 -0.47
C VAL A 180 18.58 5.06 -0.56
N ARG A 181 17.58 4.19 -0.42
CA ARG A 181 17.72 2.74 -0.52
C ARG A 181 16.78 2.19 -1.60
N ILE A 182 17.33 1.49 -2.58
CA ILE A 182 16.55 0.79 -3.61
C ILE A 182 15.99 -0.50 -2.99
N LEU A 183 14.70 -0.78 -3.24
CA LEU A 183 14.09 -2.04 -2.86
C LEU A 183 14.68 -3.20 -3.67
N THR A 184 14.85 -4.31 -2.99
CA THR A 184 15.35 -5.57 -3.54
C THR A 184 14.50 -6.73 -3.03
N ASN A 185 14.64 -7.92 -3.61
CA ASN A 185 13.95 -9.12 -3.13
C ASN A 185 14.21 -9.44 -1.66
N LYS A 186 15.35 -9.01 -1.10
CA LYS A 186 15.68 -9.16 0.32
C LYS A 186 14.71 -8.43 1.25
N ASP A 187 14.07 -7.37 0.77
CA ASP A 187 13.12 -6.58 1.55
C ASP A 187 11.80 -7.33 1.78
N TYR A 188 11.55 -8.36 0.99
CA TYR A 188 10.41 -9.26 1.13
C TYR A 188 10.72 -10.52 1.96
N GLU A 189 12.00 -10.81 2.24
CA GLU A 189 12.40 -11.95 3.05
C GLU A 189 11.79 -11.85 4.47
N ASN A 190 11.48 -13.02 5.05
CA ASN A 190 10.92 -13.14 6.40
C ASN A 190 9.54 -12.46 6.63
N ILE A 191 8.82 -12.08 5.58
CA ILE A 191 7.39 -11.70 5.70
C ILE A 191 6.60 -12.93 6.16
N LEU A 192 6.85 -14.06 5.53
CA LEU A 192 6.28 -15.35 5.90
C LEU A 192 7.33 -16.22 6.62
N SER A 193 6.90 -16.99 7.62
CA SER A 193 7.74 -18.01 8.22
C SER A 193 8.01 -19.16 7.24
N LYS A 194 9.04 -19.98 7.50
CA LYS A 194 9.33 -21.15 6.66
C LYS A 194 8.12 -22.04 6.46
N ARG A 195 7.34 -22.27 7.53
CA ARG A 195 6.15 -23.12 7.49
C ARG A 195 5.01 -22.50 6.68
N GLU A 196 4.80 -21.20 6.80
CA GLU A 196 3.83 -20.47 5.97
C GLU A 196 4.22 -20.50 4.48
N MET A 197 5.51 -20.40 4.17
CA MET A 197 6.02 -20.55 2.81
C MET A 197 5.78 -21.95 2.23
N GLU A 198 5.98 -23.01 3.02
CA GLU A 198 5.66 -24.38 2.60
C GLU A 198 4.17 -24.54 2.29
N VAL A 199 3.31 -24.03 3.17
CA VAL A 199 1.85 -24.03 2.96
C VAL A 199 1.47 -23.22 1.72
N LEU A 200 2.06 -22.03 1.52
CA LEU A 200 1.75 -21.18 0.38
C LEU A 200 2.16 -21.82 -0.95
N ARG A 201 3.31 -22.51 -1.01
CA ARG A 201 3.73 -23.27 -2.21
C ARG A 201 2.74 -24.37 -2.59
N LEU A 202 2.19 -25.06 -1.60
CA LEU A 202 1.20 -26.12 -1.85
C LEU A 202 -0.17 -25.52 -2.27
N ILE A 203 -0.52 -24.35 -1.74
CA ILE A 203 -1.70 -23.62 -2.20
C ILE A 203 -1.54 -23.18 -3.66
N ASP A 204 -0.36 -22.68 -4.04
CA ASP A 204 -0.04 -22.25 -5.41
C ASP A 204 -0.10 -23.42 -6.41
N GLN A 205 0.23 -24.63 -5.96
CA GLN A 205 0.06 -25.87 -6.71
C GLN A 205 -1.41 -26.35 -6.79
N GLY A 206 -2.34 -25.64 -6.16
CA GLY A 206 -3.78 -25.95 -6.20
C GLY A 206 -4.28 -26.92 -5.13
N LEU A 207 -3.44 -27.32 -4.14
CA LEU A 207 -3.83 -28.30 -3.12
C LEU A 207 -4.85 -27.70 -2.13
N LEU A 208 -5.83 -28.53 -1.76
CA LEU A 208 -6.82 -28.21 -0.73
C LEU A 208 -6.22 -28.42 0.68
N SER A 209 -6.84 -27.81 1.70
CA SER A 209 -6.35 -27.88 3.09
C SER A 209 -6.18 -29.33 3.61
N LYS A 210 -7.01 -30.28 3.16
CA LYS A 210 -6.87 -31.68 3.50
C LYS A 210 -5.60 -32.30 2.91
N GLU A 211 -5.35 -32.06 1.62
CA GLU A 211 -4.17 -32.57 0.91
C GLU A 211 -2.88 -31.97 1.46
N ILE A 212 -2.92 -30.66 1.84
CA ILE A 212 -1.81 -29.98 2.50
C ILE A 212 -1.55 -30.61 3.90
N SER A 213 -2.60 -30.93 4.64
CA SER A 213 -2.49 -31.56 5.97
C SER A 213 -1.82 -32.93 5.88
N ASP A 214 -2.21 -33.75 4.89
CA ASP A 214 -1.63 -35.06 4.64
C ASP A 214 -0.16 -34.94 4.19
N ASN A 215 0.13 -34.00 3.27
CA ASN A 215 1.47 -33.78 2.71
C ASN A 215 2.46 -33.30 3.79
N LEU A 216 2.01 -32.42 4.66
CA LEU A 216 2.85 -31.82 5.70
C LEU A 216 2.80 -32.54 7.06
N CYS A 217 2.03 -33.63 7.17
CA CYS A 217 1.79 -34.39 8.41
C CYS A 217 1.36 -33.51 9.61
N ILE A 218 0.43 -32.59 9.38
CA ILE A 218 -0.16 -31.72 10.42
C ILE A 218 -1.69 -31.73 10.34
N SER A 219 -2.37 -31.24 11.39
CA SER A 219 -3.82 -31.19 11.37
C SER A 219 -4.38 -30.16 10.35
N ILE A 220 -5.57 -30.41 9.80
CA ILE A 220 -6.28 -29.46 8.92
C ILE A 220 -6.45 -28.10 9.63
N ASN A 221 -6.72 -28.11 10.94
CA ASN A 221 -6.84 -26.87 11.72
C ASN A 221 -5.53 -26.07 11.74
N THR A 222 -4.39 -26.76 11.81
CA THR A 222 -3.07 -26.13 11.73
C THR A 222 -2.83 -25.52 10.34
N VAL A 223 -3.21 -26.24 9.26
CA VAL A 223 -3.15 -25.70 7.88
C VAL A 223 -4.02 -24.44 7.76
N ASN A 224 -5.26 -24.49 8.24
CA ASN A 224 -6.17 -23.34 8.17
C ASN A 224 -5.63 -22.14 8.95
N ARG A 225 -4.99 -22.35 10.11
CA ARG A 225 -4.30 -21.29 10.87
C ARG A 225 -3.14 -20.69 10.07
N HIS A 226 -2.33 -21.51 9.40
CA HIS A 226 -1.27 -21.00 8.52
C HIS A 226 -1.86 -20.21 7.35
N ARG A 227 -2.93 -20.67 6.71
CA ARG A 227 -3.63 -19.93 5.65
C ARG A 227 -4.10 -18.56 6.14
N GLN A 228 -4.74 -18.49 7.30
CA GLN A 228 -5.15 -17.21 7.89
C GLN A 228 -3.97 -16.30 8.19
N ASN A 229 -2.88 -16.83 8.76
CA ASN A 229 -1.67 -16.06 9.03
C ASN A 229 -1.03 -15.52 7.75
N ILE A 230 -0.99 -16.32 6.67
CA ILE A 230 -0.49 -15.89 5.35
C ILE A 230 -1.32 -14.72 4.83
N LEU A 231 -2.65 -14.86 4.81
CA LEU A 231 -3.55 -13.79 4.36
C LEU A 231 -3.33 -12.51 5.19
N GLN A 232 -3.28 -12.66 6.52
CA GLN A 232 -3.06 -11.53 7.43
C GLN A 232 -1.70 -10.86 7.22
N LYS A 233 -0.62 -11.62 7.01
CA LYS A 233 0.73 -11.07 6.82
C LYS A 233 0.92 -10.42 5.46
N LEU A 234 0.32 -10.97 4.42
CA LEU A 234 0.32 -10.43 3.07
C LEU A 234 -0.79 -9.38 2.86
N LYS A 235 -1.67 -9.22 3.86
CA LYS A 235 -2.78 -8.25 3.83
C LYS A 235 -3.66 -8.42 2.59
N VAL A 236 -4.10 -9.64 2.36
CA VAL A 236 -4.97 -10.05 1.28
C VAL A 236 -6.11 -10.92 1.82
N ASP A 237 -7.25 -10.95 1.13
CA ASP A 237 -8.43 -11.70 1.61
C ASP A 237 -8.51 -13.10 1.01
N ARG A 238 -7.86 -13.33 -0.14
CA ARG A 238 -7.97 -14.58 -0.89
C ARG A 238 -6.61 -15.22 -1.15
N ALA A 239 -6.59 -16.56 -1.11
CA ALA A 239 -5.37 -17.34 -1.32
C ALA A 239 -4.73 -17.08 -2.70
N ILE A 240 -5.55 -16.88 -3.75
CA ILE A 240 -5.03 -16.57 -5.09
C ILE A 240 -4.30 -15.22 -5.13
N GLU A 241 -4.73 -14.25 -4.35
CA GLU A 241 -4.07 -12.95 -4.22
C GLU A 241 -2.74 -13.10 -3.47
N ALA A 242 -2.74 -13.94 -2.42
CA ALA A 242 -1.51 -14.27 -1.68
C ALA A 242 -0.46 -14.91 -2.59
N CYS A 243 -0.85 -15.84 -3.45
CA CYS A 243 0.06 -16.47 -4.42
C CYS A 243 0.59 -15.43 -5.44
N LYS A 244 -0.29 -14.62 -6.03
CA LYS A 244 0.13 -13.55 -6.97
C LYS A 244 1.13 -12.59 -6.33
N LEU A 245 0.85 -12.15 -5.11
CA LEU A 245 1.72 -11.24 -4.38
C LEU A 245 3.07 -11.89 -4.07
N ALA A 246 3.07 -13.15 -3.66
CA ALA A 246 4.30 -13.91 -3.39
C ALA A 246 5.16 -14.10 -4.64
N HIS A 247 4.58 -14.33 -5.81
CA HIS A 247 5.32 -14.35 -7.09
C HIS A 247 5.95 -12.97 -7.38
N VAL A 248 5.20 -11.88 -7.18
CA VAL A 248 5.75 -10.51 -7.35
C VAL A 248 6.90 -10.23 -6.41
N MET A 249 6.84 -10.73 -5.18
CA MET A 249 7.89 -10.62 -4.17
C MET A 249 9.10 -11.54 -4.43
N GLY A 250 9.01 -12.48 -5.39
CA GLY A 250 10.03 -13.51 -5.61
C GLY A 250 10.13 -14.52 -4.46
N LEU A 251 9.06 -14.77 -3.76
CA LEU A 251 8.96 -15.75 -2.66
C LEU A 251 8.51 -17.14 -3.17
N LEU A 252 7.86 -17.18 -4.33
CA LEU A 252 7.43 -18.40 -5.04
C LEU A 252 8.15 -18.52 -6.37
#